data_0137d4888a7f7ab8c59e378ffa4c0b98
#
_entry.id   0137d4888a7f7ab8c59e378ffa4c0b98
#
_cell.length_a   1.000
_cell.length_b   1.000
_cell.length_c   1.000
_cell.angle_alpha   90.00
_cell.angle_beta   90.00
_cell.angle_gamma   90.00
#
_symmetry.space_group_name_H-M   'P 1'
#
loop_
_entity.id
_entity.type
_entity.pdbx_description
1 polymer ?
#
loop_
_entity_poly.entity_id
_entity_poly.type
_entity_poly.pdbx_seq_one_letter_code
_entity_poly.pdbx_strand_id
1 'polypeptide(L)'
;METAKRTDLPDLLEHLGYSIRRVGGRYHTTREMDSIRIKDRRTWKRYSNGTGGDAITFLQEFCGKDFREAVNYLLEFNGHRARDSPTPHPRPAQAKEKAAFALPIAHADQRWVFAYLQKRGIAPQVIRGFIEAGLLYEDSLHHNCVFVGREASGKPVFASKRGTYDLNGSGFKGDAVGSDKNVAFRLPCDPALDWVAVFEAPIDLMSFCTLHRQVRSNAVVLCGLYQGPLDTYLRENSHLKRIVLCLDADGPGREATEKFQAEYAEKGYTVSVRAPAHGKDWNECLLQRGRTRERGDQQQAAAR
;
A
#
# COMPACT_ATOMS: atom_id res chain seq x y z
N MET A 1 25.77 -21.50 -10.05
CA MET A 1 24.55 -20.67 -10.16
C MET A 1 23.37 -21.22 -9.36
N GLU A 2 23.03 -22.48 -9.47
CA GLU A 2 21.97 -23.13 -8.69
C GLU A 2 22.18 -22.99 -7.17
N THR A 3 23.40 -23.21 -6.70
CA THR A 3 23.80 -23.06 -5.29
C THR A 3 23.58 -21.64 -4.77
N ALA A 4 23.93 -20.62 -5.56
CA ALA A 4 23.70 -19.21 -5.18
C ALA A 4 22.21 -18.85 -5.07
N LYS A 5 21.36 -19.38 -5.97
CA LYS A 5 19.90 -19.19 -5.90
C LYS A 5 19.25 -19.92 -4.72
N ARG A 6 19.87 -21.01 -4.25
CA ARG A 6 19.40 -21.80 -3.11
C ARG A 6 19.92 -21.32 -1.78
N THR A 7 20.60 -20.17 -1.72
CA THR A 7 21.07 -19.58 -0.46
C THR A 7 19.91 -19.33 0.49
N ASP A 8 20.09 -19.67 1.76
CA ASP A 8 19.15 -19.36 2.82
C ASP A 8 19.17 -17.86 3.09
N LEU A 9 18.09 -17.15 2.77
CA LEU A 9 18.02 -15.70 2.90
C LEU A 9 18.07 -15.21 4.35
N PRO A 10 17.32 -15.75 5.30
CA PRO A 10 17.47 -15.40 6.71
C PRO A 10 18.92 -15.51 7.19
N ASP A 11 19.59 -16.63 6.94
CA ASP A 11 20.97 -16.86 7.37
C ASP A 11 21.94 -15.87 6.68
N LEU A 12 21.74 -15.59 5.40
CA LEU A 12 22.50 -14.56 4.68
C LEU A 12 22.30 -13.17 5.27
N LEU A 13 21.07 -12.81 5.59
CA LEU A 13 20.74 -11.49 6.12
C LEU A 13 21.30 -11.33 7.54
N GLU A 14 21.25 -12.37 8.38
CA GLU A 14 21.92 -12.36 9.69
C GLU A 14 23.44 -12.19 9.55
N HIS A 15 24.07 -12.87 8.61
CA HIS A 15 25.49 -12.71 8.28
C HIS A 15 25.80 -11.27 7.80
N LEU A 16 24.87 -10.63 7.10
CA LEU A 16 24.97 -9.22 6.68
C LEU A 16 24.64 -8.22 7.80
N GLY A 17 24.32 -8.69 9.02
CA GLY A 17 24.05 -7.85 10.19
C GLY A 17 22.61 -7.41 10.35
N TYR A 18 21.66 -8.01 9.63
CA TYR A 18 20.22 -7.75 9.82
C TYR A 18 19.63 -8.60 10.94
N SER A 19 18.72 -8.04 11.71
CA SER A 19 18.00 -8.75 12.78
C SER A 19 16.76 -9.43 12.22
N ILE A 20 16.78 -10.75 12.09
CA ILE A 20 15.66 -11.52 11.53
C ILE A 20 14.56 -11.74 12.55
N ARG A 21 13.31 -11.59 12.12
CA ARG A 21 12.11 -11.88 12.91
C ARG A 21 11.16 -12.76 12.12
N ARG A 22 10.62 -13.80 12.74
CA ARG A 22 9.54 -14.60 12.17
C ARG A 22 8.21 -13.85 12.31
N VAL A 23 7.43 -13.79 11.23
CA VAL A 23 6.16 -13.04 11.18
C VAL A 23 4.94 -13.98 11.18
N GLY A 24 5.16 -15.27 10.90
CA GLY A 24 4.13 -16.31 10.90
C GLY A 24 4.35 -17.33 9.79
N GLY A 25 3.95 -18.58 10.04
CA GLY A 25 4.10 -19.68 9.10
C GLY A 25 5.51 -19.75 8.51
N ARG A 26 5.62 -19.55 7.20
CA ARG A 26 6.85 -19.60 6.40
C ARG A 26 7.46 -18.23 6.08
N TYR A 27 6.99 -17.16 6.75
CA TYR A 27 7.44 -15.80 6.48
C TYR A 27 8.37 -15.26 7.56
N HIS A 28 9.42 -14.56 7.13
CA HIS A 28 10.34 -13.79 7.96
C HIS A 28 10.40 -12.34 7.50
N THR A 29 10.86 -11.44 8.37
CA THR A 29 11.16 -10.04 8.08
C THR A 29 12.42 -9.62 8.80
N THR A 30 12.92 -8.41 8.52
CA THR A 30 14.02 -7.82 9.29
C THR A 30 13.49 -6.66 10.15
N ARG A 31 14.16 -6.35 11.24
CA ARG A 31 13.83 -5.17 12.07
C ARG A 31 14.16 -3.87 11.36
N GLU A 32 15.24 -3.88 10.57
CA GLU A 32 15.77 -2.72 9.86
C GLU A 32 14.94 -2.37 8.61
N MET A 33 14.25 -3.37 8.05
CA MET A 33 13.43 -3.22 6.85
C MET A 33 12.14 -4.03 6.98
N ASP A 34 11.21 -3.57 7.81
CA ASP A 34 9.94 -4.26 8.10
C ASP A 34 9.00 -4.40 6.88
N SER A 35 9.25 -3.63 5.81
CA SER A 35 8.56 -3.75 4.52
C SER A 35 9.01 -4.96 3.68
N ILE A 36 10.10 -5.65 4.09
CA ILE A 36 10.55 -6.87 3.43
C ILE A 36 9.84 -8.08 4.06
N ARG A 37 9.38 -8.98 3.21
CA ARG A 37 8.92 -10.32 3.59
C ARG A 37 9.75 -11.35 2.86
N ILE A 38 10.33 -12.26 3.61
CA ILE A 38 11.09 -13.41 3.10
C ILE A 38 10.16 -14.62 3.20
N LYS A 39 9.93 -15.27 2.06
CA LYS A 39 9.05 -16.43 1.94
C LYS A 39 9.89 -17.69 1.72
N ASP A 40 9.53 -18.77 2.43
CA ASP A 40 10.16 -20.10 2.32
C ASP A 40 11.70 -20.06 2.44
N ARG A 41 12.25 -19.05 3.14
CA ARG A 41 13.69 -18.80 3.32
C ARG A 41 14.48 -18.61 2.02
N ARG A 42 13.81 -18.40 0.88
CA ARG A 42 14.41 -18.41 -0.47
C ARG A 42 14.18 -17.16 -1.28
N THR A 43 13.02 -16.55 -1.11
CA THR A 43 12.63 -15.38 -1.89
C THR A 43 12.23 -14.24 -0.97
N TRP A 44 12.49 -13.03 -1.41
CA TRP A 44 12.08 -11.83 -0.69
C TRP A 44 11.19 -10.95 -1.56
N LYS A 45 10.35 -10.17 -0.92
CA LYS A 45 9.55 -9.11 -1.55
C LYS A 45 9.53 -7.90 -0.64
N ARG A 46 9.82 -6.73 -1.20
CA ARG A 46 9.70 -5.44 -0.53
C ARG A 46 8.38 -4.80 -0.92
N TYR A 47 7.47 -4.69 0.03
CA TYR A 47 6.13 -4.14 -0.24
C TYR A 47 6.12 -2.62 -0.42
N SER A 48 7.18 -1.91 0.00
CA SER A 48 7.27 -0.47 -0.14
C SER A 48 7.51 0.02 -1.58
N ASN A 49 8.12 -0.80 -2.44
CA ASN A 49 8.45 -0.43 -3.82
C ASN A 49 8.15 -1.55 -4.84
N GLY A 50 7.61 -2.69 -4.38
CA GLY A 50 7.26 -3.82 -5.23
C GLY A 50 8.43 -4.65 -5.73
N THR A 51 9.68 -4.33 -5.35
CA THR A 51 10.86 -5.13 -5.74
C THR A 51 10.89 -6.45 -4.99
N GLY A 52 11.56 -7.44 -5.56
CA GLY A 52 11.69 -8.76 -4.95
C GLY A 52 12.57 -9.69 -5.78
N GLY A 53 12.87 -10.86 -5.23
CA GLY A 53 13.67 -11.85 -5.93
C GLY A 53 14.29 -12.88 -5.00
N ASP A 54 15.46 -13.33 -5.34
CA ASP A 54 16.28 -14.31 -4.58
C ASP A 54 17.47 -13.63 -3.87
N ALA A 55 18.40 -14.43 -3.34
CA ALA A 55 19.60 -13.92 -2.66
C ALA A 55 20.51 -13.09 -3.59
N ILE A 56 20.56 -13.40 -4.89
CA ILE A 56 21.35 -12.65 -5.86
C ILE A 56 20.79 -11.24 -6.00
N THR A 57 19.49 -11.15 -6.26
CA THR A 57 18.80 -9.85 -6.40
C THR A 57 18.82 -9.05 -5.11
N PHE A 58 18.84 -9.72 -3.93
CA PHE A 58 19.00 -9.03 -2.66
C PHE A 58 20.37 -8.32 -2.57
N LEU A 59 21.44 -9.01 -2.90
CA LEU A 59 22.79 -8.43 -2.88
C LEU A 59 22.96 -7.30 -3.91
N GLN A 60 22.30 -7.39 -5.07
CA GLN A 60 22.29 -6.34 -6.06
C GLN A 60 21.54 -5.09 -5.56
N GLU A 61 20.34 -5.26 -5.01
CA GLU A 61 19.45 -4.17 -4.59
C GLU A 61 19.96 -3.46 -3.31
N PHE A 62 20.46 -4.23 -2.33
CA PHE A 62 20.77 -3.70 -0.99
C PHE A 62 22.25 -3.60 -0.67
N CYS A 63 23.11 -4.35 -1.39
CA CYS A 63 24.55 -4.36 -1.14
C CYS A 63 25.35 -3.74 -2.30
N GLY A 64 24.67 -3.25 -3.35
CA GLY A 64 25.31 -2.59 -4.49
C GLY A 64 26.23 -3.48 -5.32
N LYS A 65 26.11 -4.81 -5.21
CA LYS A 65 26.91 -5.77 -5.97
C LYS A 65 26.37 -5.91 -7.39
N ASP A 66 27.27 -6.06 -8.37
CA ASP A 66 26.86 -6.52 -9.66
C ASP A 66 26.46 -8.02 -9.64
N PHE A 67 25.90 -8.52 -10.74
CA PHE A 67 25.43 -9.92 -10.80
C PHE A 67 26.56 -10.92 -10.53
N ARG A 68 27.76 -10.70 -11.07
CA ARG A 68 28.90 -11.59 -10.95
C ARG A 68 29.46 -11.57 -9.53
N GLU A 69 29.57 -10.38 -8.95
CA GLU A 69 30.01 -10.18 -7.56
C GLU A 69 29.03 -10.84 -6.58
N ALA A 70 27.72 -10.67 -6.81
CA ALA A 70 26.70 -11.29 -5.98
C ALA A 70 26.75 -12.82 -6.02
N VAL A 71 26.92 -13.40 -7.21
CA VAL A 71 27.04 -14.87 -7.38
C VAL A 71 28.30 -15.38 -6.69
N ASN A 72 29.45 -14.72 -6.88
CA ASN A 72 30.72 -15.12 -6.24
C ASN A 72 30.60 -15.04 -4.71
N TYR A 73 30.07 -13.96 -4.18
CA TYR A 73 29.82 -13.79 -2.76
C TYR A 73 28.96 -14.92 -2.16
N LEU A 74 27.87 -15.28 -2.86
CA LEU A 74 26.99 -16.36 -2.40
C LEU A 74 27.63 -17.75 -2.51
N LEU A 75 28.49 -17.98 -3.48
CA LEU A 75 29.25 -19.23 -3.58
C LEU A 75 30.26 -19.33 -2.42
N GLU A 76 30.95 -18.25 -2.10
CA GLU A 76 31.83 -18.17 -0.93
C GLU A 76 31.04 -18.37 0.37
N PHE A 77 29.97 -17.66 0.57
CA PHE A 77 29.08 -17.78 1.75
C PHE A 77 28.60 -19.22 1.96
N ASN A 78 28.16 -19.90 0.90
CA ASN A 78 27.70 -21.29 0.98
C ASN A 78 28.86 -22.30 1.10
N GLY A 79 30.07 -21.96 0.62
CA GLY A 79 31.27 -22.79 0.73
C GLY A 79 31.98 -22.65 2.07
N HIS A 80 31.92 -21.51 2.72
CA HIS A 80 32.60 -21.20 3.99
C HIS A 80 31.81 -21.61 5.24
N ARG A 81 30.62 -22.17 5.16
CA ARG A 81 29.95 -22.81 6.31
C ARG A 81 30.79 -23.93 6.97
N ALA A 82 31.95 -24.24 6.39
CA ALA A 82 32.92 -25.21 6.92
C ALA A 82 34.15 -24.60 7.62
N ARG A 83 34.32 -23.29 7.66
CA ARG A 83 35.50 -22.66 8.33
C ARG A 83 35.13 -21.30 8.94
N ASP A 84 35.11 -21.25 10.27
CA ASP A 84 35.04 -20.02 11.05
C ASP A 84 36.19 -19.07 10.70
N SER A 85 35.91 -17.87 10.26
CA SER A 85 36.76 -16.69 10.39
C SER A 85 35.94 -15.41 10.25
N PRO A 86 36.10 -14.43 11.14
CA PRO A 86 35.33 -13.20 11.08
C PRO A 86 35.79 -12.35 9.90
N THR A 87 34.95 -12.24 8.89
CA THR A 87 35.14 -11.28 7.80
C THR A 87 34.67 -9.89 8.26
N PRO A 88 35.31 -8.79 7.84
CA PRO A 88 34.90 -7.45 8.23
C PRO A 88 33.46 -7.22 7.78
N HIS A 89 32.60 -6.87 8.72
CA HIS A 89 31.21 -6.52 8.44
C HIS A 89 31.19 -5.43 7.38
N PRO A 90 30.46 -5.61 6.24
CA PRO A 90 30.08 -4.47 5.45
C PRO A 90 29.27 -3.58 6.39
N ARG A 91 29.71 -2.36 6.63
CA ARG A 91 28.87 -1.37 7.33
C ARG A 91 27.49 -1.42 6.69
N PRO A 92 26.40 -1.47 7.51
CA PRO A 92 25.06 -1.31 6.96
C PRO A 92 25.11 -0.13 6.02
N ALA A 93 24.64 -0.33 4.78
CA ALA A 93 24.63 0.74 3.78
C ALA A 93 24.08 1.97 4.49
N GLN A 94 24.92 3.00 4.59
CA GLN A 94 24.52 4.28 5.19
C GLN A 94 23.14 4.57 4.66
N ALA A 95 22.19 4.83 5.55
CA ALA A 95 20.82 5.11 5.17
C ALA A 95 20.92 6.10 4.01
N LYS A 96 20.63 5.63 2.78
CA LYS A 96 20.58 6.52 1.61
C LYS A 96 19.72 7.66 2.08
N GLU A 97 20.24 8.89 2.09
CA GLU A 97 19.45 10.07 2.39
C GLU A 97 18.11 9.87 1.71
N LYS A 98 17.02 9.94 2.50
CA LYS A 98 15.69 9.71 1.94
C LYS A 98 15.58 10.62 0.74
N ALA A 99 15.48 10.04 -0.45
CA ALA A 99 15.34 10.83 -1.67
C ALA A 99 14.22 11.84 -1.43
N ALA A 100 14.47 13.10 -1.74
CA ALA A 100 13.47 14.14 -1.54
C ALA A 100 12.19 13.75 -2.27
N PHE A 101 11.05 13.89 -1.60
CA PHE A 101 9.77 13.61 -2.20
C PHE A 101 9.49 14.59 -3.33
N ALA A 102 9.09 14.06 -4.48
CA ALA A 102 8.60 14.86 -5.59
C ALA A 102 7.35 14.19 -6.17
N LEU A 103 6.32 14.98 -6.43
CA LEU A 103 5.13 14.50 -7.12
C LEU A 103 5.51 14.04 -8.54
N PRO A 104 4.96 12.92 -9.04
CA PRO A 104 5.02 12.57 -10.45
C PRO A 104 4.49 13.71 -11.32
N ILE A 105 5.14 13.94 -12.46
CA ILE A 105 4.73 15.01 -13.38
C ILE A 105 3.32 14.71 -13.89
N ALA A 106 2.42 15.70 -13.78
CA ALA A 106 1.04 15.56 -14.23
C ALA A 106 0.94 15.56 -15.76
N HIS A 107 0.06 14.73 -16.31
CA HIS A 107 -0.34 14.76 -17.71
C HIS A 107 -1.26 15.96 -17.98
N ALA A 108 -1.33 16.42 -19.23
CA ALA A 108 -2.15 17.55 -19.62
C ALA A 108 -3.66 17.31 -19.50
N ASP A 109 -4.09 16.06 -19.61
CA ASP A 109 -5.49 15.65 -19.44
C ASP A 109 -5.59 14.42 -18.51
N GLN A 110 -6.82 13.98 -18.20
CA GLN A 110 -7.10 12.93 -17.23
C GLN A 110 -7.87 11.76 -17.86
N ARG A 111 -7.80 11.55 -19.17
CA ARG A 111 -8.67 10.62 -19.92
C ARG A 111 -8.50 9.17 -19.49
N TRP A 112 -7.26 8.73 -19.28
CA TRP A 112 -6.97 7.35 -18.86
C TRP A 112 -7.44 7.09 -17.43
N VAL A 113 -7.20 8.05 -16.54
CA VAL A 113 -7.68 7.98 -15.15
C VAL A 113 -9.21 7.92 -15.13
N PHE A 114 -9.88 8.76 -15.91
CA PHE A 114 -11.34 8.72 -16.02
C PHE A 114 -11.85 7.38 -16.54
N ALA A 115 -11.34 6.91 -17.67
CA ALA A 115 -11.74 5.64 -18.28
C ALA A 115 -11.52 4.45 -17.33
N TYR A 116 -10.34 4.41 -16.68
CA TYR A 116 -10.00 3.36 -15.73
C TYR A 116 -10.93 3.32 -14.52
N LEU A 117 -11.18 4.47 -13.89
CA LEU A 117 -12.00 4.54 -12.69
C LEU A 117 -13.49 4.33 -13.01
N GLN A 118 -13.97 4.81 -14.17
CA GLN A 118 -15.33 4.51 -14.64
C GLN A 118 -15.52 3.01 -14.91
N LYS A 119 -14.53 2.33 -15.52
CA LYS A 119 -14.56 0.87 -15.70
C LYS A 119 -14.65 0.14 -14.35
N ARG A 120 -14.15 0.75 -13.27
CA ARG A 120 -14.28 0.26 -11.90
C ARG A 120 -15.59 0.68 -11.21
N GLY A 121 -16.53 1.26 -11.96
CA GLY A 121 -17.84 1.67 -11.45
C GLY A 121 -17.84 2.98 -10.66
N ILE A 122 -16.71 3.68 -10.55
CA ILE A 122 -16.65 4.95 -9.83
C ILE A 122 -17.45 6.02 -10.59
N ALA A 123 -18.34 6.70 -9.87
CA ALA A 123 -19.19 7.72 -10.47
C ALA A 123 -18.37 8.91 -10.99
N PRO A 124 -18.69 9.45 -12.20
CA PRO A 124 -17.95 10.57 -12.80
C PRO A 124 -17.83 11.80 -11.91
N GLN A 125 -18.86 12.11 -11.14
CA GLN A 125 -18.86 13.24 -10.20
C GLN A 125 -17.88 13.01 -9.03
N VAL A 126 -17.68 11.78 -8.58
CA VAL A 126 -16.67 11.45 -7.56
C VAL A 126 -15.28 11.63 -8.14
N ILE A 127 -15.03 11.12 -9.36
CA ILE A 127 -13.73 11.27 -10.04
C ILE A 127 -13.39 12.76 -10.20
N ARG A 128 -14.34 13.57 -10.74
CA ARG A 128 -14.14 15.02 -10.89
C ARG A 128 -13.85 15.71 -9.57
N GLY A 129 -14.60 15.41 -8.52
CA GLY A 129 -14.38 16.02 -7.21
C GLY A 129 -12.99 15.74 -6.62
N PHE A 130 -12.45 14.54 -6.81
CA PHE A 130 -11.09 14.21 -6.37
C PHE A 130 -10.01 14.92 -7.22
N ILE A 131 -10.25 15.08 -8.53
CA ILE A 131 -9.34 15.82 -9.41
C ILE A 131 -9.35 17.32 -9.08
N GLU A 132 -10.53 17.93 -8.96
CA GLU A 132 -10.71 19.34 -8.62
C GLU A 132 -10.13 19.69 -7.24
N ALA A 133 -10.22 18.77 -6.29
CA ALA A 133 -9.58 18.90 -4.98
C ALA A 133 -8.05 18.71 -5.00
N GLY A 134 -7.44 18.40 -6.16
CA GLY A 134 -6.01 18.13 -6.29
C GLY A 134 -5.55 16.88 -5.54
N LEU A 135 -6.47 15.94 -5.31
CA LEU A 135 -6.22 14.66 -4.64
C LEU A 135 -5.94 13.50 -5.61
N LEU A 136 -6.27 13.69 -6.88
CA LEU A 136 -6.11 12.70 -7.94
C LEU A 136 -5.70 13.38 -9.24
N TYR A 137 -4.73 12.79 -9.95
CA TYR A 137 -4.39 13.19 -11.31
C TYR A 137 -3.75 12.04 -12.09
N GLU A 138 -3.55 12.23 -13.40
CA GLU A 138 -2.88 11.31 -14.31
C GLU A 138 -1.39 11.65 -14.40
N ASP A 139 -0.45 10.69 -14.22
CA ASP A 139 0.95 10.97 -14.48
C ASP A 139 1.27 10.94 -15.98
N SER A 140 2.24 11.78 -16.38
CA SER A 140 2.63 11.95 -17.78
C SER A 140 3.44 10.79 -18.36
N LEU A 141 4.06 9.97 -17.51
CA LEU A 141 5.00 8.96 -17.95
C LEU A 141 4.31 7.62 -18.27
N HIS A 142 3.36 7.23 -17.43
CA HIS A 142 2.72 5.91 -17.51
C HIS A 142 1.19 5.96 -17.45
N HIS A 143 0.60 7.15 -17.46
CA HIS A 143 -0.85 7.36 -17.31
C HIS A 143 -1.44 6.71 -16.07
N ASN A 144 -0.66 6.59 -14.97
CA ASN A 144 -1.17 6.06 -13.72
C ASN A 144 -2.12 7.04 -13.05
N CYS A 145 -3.09 6.51 -12.29
CA CYS A 145 -3.75 7.29 -11.24
C CYS A 145 -2.73 7.63 -10.15
N VAL A 146 -2.56 8.91 -9.84
CA VAL A 146 -1.73 9.41 -8.75
C VAL A 146 -2.64 9.97 -7.66
N PHE A 147 -2.66 9.33 -6.51
CA PHE A 147 -3.42 9.74 -5.32
C PHE A 147 -2.50 10.49 -4.38
N VAL A 148 -2.78 11.78 -4.17
CA VAL A 148 -1.90 12.71 -3.45
C VAL A 148 -2.27 12.81 -1.98
N GLY A 149 -1.33 12.45 -1.10
CA GLY A 149 -1.43 12.69 0.35
C GLY A 149 -0.77 14.02 0.73
N ARG A 150 -1.49 14.80 1.53
CA ARG A 150 -1.05 16.13 1.98
C ARG A 150 -0.98 16.16 3.50
N GLU A 151 0.04 16.79 4.04
CA GLU A 151 0.09 17.14 5.47
C GLU A 151 -0.92 18.24 5.83
N ALA A 152 -1.08 18.55 7.12
CA ALA A 152 -2.05 19.57 7.60
C ALA A 152 -1.83 20.95 6.99
N SER A 153 -0.61 21.31 6.61
CA SER A 153 -0.27 22.55 5.91
C SER A 153 -0.78 22.61 4.45
N GLY A 154 -1.28 21.48 3.92
CA GLY A 154 -1.66 21.34 2.52
C GLY A 154 -0.51 20.95 1.59
N LYS A 155 0.73 20.88 2.08
CA LYS A 155 1.89 20.47 1.30
C LYS A 155 1.79 18.97 0.93
N PRO A 156 1.99 18.60 -0.35
CA PRO A 156 2.03 17.20 -0.74
C PRO A 156 3.31 16.54 -0.22
N VAL A 157 3.18 15.39 0.43
CA VAL A 157 4.28 14.62 1.01
C VAL A 157 4.19 13.13 0.72
N PHE A 158 3.11 12.70 0.08
CA PHE A 158 2.87 11.31 -0.29
C PHE A 158 2.15 11.23 -1.65
N ALA A 159 2.45 10.21 -2.42
CA ALA A 159 1.69 9.88 -3.61
C ALA A 159 1.66 8.36 -3.83
N SER A 160 0.45 7.78 -3.83
CA SER A 160 0.23 6.40 -4.25
C SER A 160 -0.13 6.35 -5.73
N LYS A 161 0.46 5.41 -6.46
CA LYS A 161 0.24 5.22 -7.90
C LYS A 161 -0.48 3.93 -8.19
N ARG A 162 -1.46 4.00 -9.09
CA ARG A 162 -2.19 2.84 -9.60
C ARG A 162 -2.18 2.84 -11.12
N GLY A 163 -1.64 1.78 -11.71
CA GLY A 163 -1.62 1.61 -13.17
C GLY A 163 -3.03 1.54 -13.76
N THR A 164 -3.24 2.26 -14.84
CA THR A 164 -4.49 2.23 -15.62
C THR A 164 -4.51 1.11 -16.64
N TYR A 165 -3.34 0.54 -16.94
CA TYR A 165 -3.17 -0.63 -17.81
C TYR A 165 -3.05 -1.90 -16.99
N ASP A 166 -3.69 -2.95 -17.46
CA ASP A 166 -3.62 -4.29 -16.89
C ASP A 166 -2.79 -5.17 -17.82
N LEU A 167 -1.48 -5.10 -17.66
CA LEU A 167 -0.55 -5.99 -18.36
C LEU A 167 -0.44 -7.30 -17.57
N ASN A 168 -0.85 -8.41 -18.17
CA ASN A 168 -0.78 -9.75 -17.57
C ASN A 168 -1.60 -9.97 -16.28
N GLY A 169 -2.77 -9.32 -16.14
CA GLY A 169 -3.71 -9.57 -15.04
C GLY A 169 -3.34 -8.90 -13.71
N SER A 170 -2.27 -8.09 -13.64
CA SER A 170 -1.95 -7.30 -12.44
C SER A 170 -1.52 -5.88 -12.81
N GLY A 171 -2.38 -4.90 -12.53
CA GLY A 171 -2.04 -3.49 -12.70
C GLY A 171 -0.96 -3.05 -11.69
N PHE A 172 -0.10 -2.11 -12.09
CA PHE A 172 0.93 -1.54 -11.23
C PHE A 172 0.35 -0.91 -9.95
N LYS A 173 0.99 -1.16 -8.82
CA LYS A 173 0.73 -0.52 -7.52
C LYS A 173 2.07 -0.10 -6.91
N GLY A 174 2.17 1.12 -6.42
CA GLY A 174 3.37 1.58 -5.71
C GLY A 174 3.27 3.02 -5.26
N ASP A 175 4.17 3.44 -4.41
CA ASP A 175 4.25 4.83 -3.96
C ASP A 175 5.35 5.57 -4.72
N ALA A 176 5.24 6.89 -4.80
CA ALA A 176 6.32 7.74 -5.30
C ALA A 176 7.51 7.70 -4.33
N VAL A 177 8.72 7.81 -4.87
CA VAL A 177 9.95 7.81 -4.06
C VAL A 177 9.92 8.97 -3.07
N GLY A 178 10.37 8.73 -1.84
CA GLY A 178 10.40 9.75 -0.79
C GLY A 178 9.05 10.02 -0.12
N SER A 179 7.98 9.31 -0.49
CA SER A 179 6.64 9.45 0.14
C SER A 179 6.66 9.23 1.64
N ASP A 180 6.01 10.11 2.39
CA ASP A 180 5.79 9.93 3.83
C ASP A 180 4.57 9.02 4.08
N LYS A 181 4.87 7.78 4.45
CA LYS A 181 3.85 6.76 4.73
C LYS A 181 3.02 7.04 5.98
N ASN A 182 3.47 7.93 6.87
CA ASN A 182 2.68 8.30 8.03
C ASN A 182 1.56 9.29 7.70
N VAL A 183 1.62 9.92 6.53
CA VAL A 183 0.54 10.79 6.03
C VAL A 183 -0.40 10.02 5.12
N ALA A 184 0.14 9.24 4.19
CA ALA A 184 -0.55 8.48 3.16
C ALA A 184 -1.62 9.31 2.42
N PHE A 185 -2.70 8.70 1.95
CA PHE A 185 -3.78 9.41 1.25
C PHE A 185 -4.91 9.74 2.22
N ARG A 186 -5.41 10.98 2.21
CA ARG A 186 -6.47 11.40 3.14
C ARG A 186 -7.31 12.54 2.59
N LEU A 187 -8.55 12.63 3.05
CA LEU A 187 -9.41 13.79 2.84
C LEU A 187 -9.16 14.84 3.94
N PRO A 188 -9.42 16.13 3.66
CA PRO A 188 -9.38 17.17 4.68
C PRO A 188 -10.32 16.85 5.86
N CYS A 189 -9.94 17.30 7.06
CA CYS A 189 -10.77 17.17 8.23
C CYS A 189 -11.82 18.29 8.26
N ASP A 190 -13.07 17.94 8.48
CA ASP A 190 -14.15 18.86 8.83
C ASP A 190 -14.21 18.93 10.35
N PRO A 191 -13.93 20.09 10.97
CA PRO A 191 -13.90 20.23 12.43
C PRO A 191 -15.30 20.10 13.07
N ALA A 192 -16.37 20.15 12.30
CA ALA A 192 -17.74 19.93 12.80
C ALA A 192 -18.06 18.46 13.04
N LEU A 193 -17.23 17.54 12.56
CA LEU A 193 -17.43 16.10 12.69
C LEU A 193 -16.43 15.50 13.67
N ASP A 194 -16.88 14.63 14.54
CA ASP A 194 -16.06 13.95 15.56
C ASP A 194 -15.61 12.54 15.18
N TRP A 195 -15.77 12.15 13.93
CA TRP A 195 -15.44 10.81 13.40
C TRP A 195 -14.49 10.85 12.21
N VAL A 196 -13.81 9.72 11.99
CA VAL A 196 -12.99 9.48 10.80
C VAL A 196 -13.26 8.09 10.24
N ALA A 197 -13.39 7.97 8.92
CA ALA A 197 -13.47 6.70 8.22
C ALA A 197 -12.08 6.25 7.73
N VAL A 198 -11.78 4.95 7.85
CA VAL A 198 -10.47 4.39 7.53
C VAL A 198 -10.61 3.33 6.44
N PHE A 199 -9.88 3.47 5.35
CA PHE A 199 -9.89 2.57 4.20
C PHE A 199 -8.51 1.98 3.92
N GLU A 200 -8.45 0.84 3.22
CA GLU A 200 -7.18 0.22 2.85
C GLU A 200 -6.58 0.88 1.61
N ALA A 201 -7.35 1.12 0.55
CA ALA A 201 -6.86 1.72 -0.69
C ALA A 201 -7.73 2.90 -1.18
N PRO A 202 -7.16 3.85 -1.97
CA PRO A 202 -7.90 5.02 -2.46
C PRO A 202 -9.12 4.67 -3.31
N ILE A 203 -9.06 3.57 -4.07
CA ILE A 203 -10.20 3.11 -4.88
C ILE A 203 -11.35 2.64 -4.00
N ASP A 204 -11.09 2.09 -2.83
CA ASP A 204 -12.13 1.68 -1.88
C ASP A 204 -12.85 2.89 -1.30
N LEU A 205 -12.12 3.93 -0.91
CA LEU A 205 -12.73 5.21 -0.52
C LEU A 205 -13.59 5.80 -1.65
N MET A 206 -13.10 5.84 -2.89
CA MET A 206 -13.87 6.36 -4.03
C MET A 206 -15.11 5.50 -4.33
N SER A 207 -15.01 4.17 -4.18
CA SER A 207 -16.14 3.25 -4.30
C SER A 207 -17.17 3.49 -3.21
N PHE A 208 -16.73 3.69 -1.98
CA PHE A 208 -17.59 4.04 -0.86
C PHE A 208 -18.31 5.38 -1.08
N CYS A 209 -17.60 6.42 -1.55
CA CYS A 209 -18.18 7.70 -1.92
C CYS A 209 -19.24 7.56 -3.03
N THR A 210 -19.01 6.66 -4.00
CA THR A 210 -19.98 6.36 -5.07
C THR A 210 -21.24 5.67 -4.53
N LEU A 211 -21.07 4.71 -3.61
CA LEU A 211 -22.17 3.96 -3.00
C LEU A 211 -23.03 4.82 -2.07
N HIS A 212 -22.38 5.66 -1.27
CA HIS A 212 -23.00 6.34 -0.13
C HIS A 212 -23.15 7.86 -0.28
N ARG A 213 -22.58 8.48 -1.32
CA ARG A 213 -22.72 9.90 -1.72
C ARG A 213 -22.41 10.96 -0.62
N GLN A 214 -21.93 10.58 0.55
CA GLN A 214 -21.87 11.43 1.75
C GLN A 214 -20.49 11.67 2.32
N VAL A 215 -19.45 10.91 1.93
CA VAL A 215 -18.10 11.10 2.47
C VAL A 215 -17.34 12.12 1.63
N ARG A 216 -17.24 13.36 2.15
CA ARG A 216 -16.50 14.47 1.52
C ARG A 216 -15.31 14.93 2.37
N SER A 217 -15.18 14.44 3.59
CA SER A 217 -14.17 14.82 4.58
C SER A 217 -13.93 13.66 5.54
N ASN A 218 -12.98 13.82 6.45
CA ASN A 218 -12.72 12.91 7.57
C ASN A 218 -12.52 11.45 7.11
N ALA A 219 -11.67 11.25 6.12
CA ALA A 219 -11.29 9.92 5.68
C ALA A 219 -9.77 9.78 5.57
N VAL A 220 -9.27 8.65 6.01
CA VAL A 220 -7.86 8.25 5.91
C VAL A 220 -7.78 6.94 5.14
N VAL A 221 -6.84 6.87 4.21
CA VAL A 221 -6.52 5.66 3.46
C VAL A 221 -5.10 5.23 3.83
N LEU A 222 -4.97 4.02 4.33
CA LEU A 222 -3.70 3.51 4.84
C LEU A 222 -2.68 3.21 3.72
N CYS A 223 -3.16 3.01 2.49
CA CYS A 223 -2.36 2.51 1.36
C CYS A 223 -1.63 1.21 1.69
N GLY A 224 -2.34 0.31 2.36
CA GLY A 224 -1.92 -0.95 2.96
C GLY A 224 -2.56 -1.11 4.34
N LEU A 225 -1.92 -1.85 5.25
CA LEU A 225 -2.46 -2.11 6.60
C LEU A 225 -1.56 -1.53 7.71
N TYR A 226 -0.78 -0.48 7.40
CA TYR A 226 0.03 0.24 8.37
C TYR A 226 -0.76 1.38 9.01
N GLN A 227 -0.81 1.41 10.34
CA GLN A 227 -1.65 2.35 11.10
C GLN A 227 -1.15 3.80 11.18
N GLY A 228 0.12 4.06 10.83
CA GLY A 228 0.75 5.39 10.95
C GLY A 228 -0.06 6.55 10.37
N PRO A 229 -0.73 6.42 9.20
CA PRO A 229 -1.60 7.46 8.67
C PRO A 229 -2.76 7.83 9.59
N LEU A 230 -3.39 6.84 10.20
CA LEU A 230 -4.49 7.08 11.16
C LEU A 230 -3.97 7.74 12.43
N ASP A 231 -2.86 7.25 13.01
CA ASP A 231 -2.24 7.86 14.18
C ASP A 231 -1.87 9.32 13.94
N THR A 232 -1.31 9.63 12.76
CA THR A 232 -0.97 11.01 12.38
C THR A 232 -2.22 11.88 12.25
N TYR A 233 -3.26 11.39 11.57
CA TYR A 233 -4.50 12.13 11.38
C TYR A 233 -5.23 12.42 12.70
N LEU A 234 -5.28 11.46 13.61
CA LEU A 234 -5.87 11.62 14.95
C LEU A 234 -5.08 12.61 15.81
N ARG A 235 -3.75 12.57 15.74
CA ARG A 235 -2.88 13.53 16.45
C ARG A 235 -3.08 14.96 15.96
N GLU A 236 -3.23 15.14 14.65
CA GLU A 236 -3.49 16.45 14.03
C GLU A 236 -4.91 16.97 14.31
N ASN A 237 -5.87 16.09 14.61
CA ASN A 237 -7.29 16.38 14.77
C ASN A 237 -7.83 15.80 16.09
N SER A 238 -7.37 16.33 17.22
CA SER A 238 -7.63 15.79 18.57
C SER A 238 -9.10 15.81 19.02
N HIS A 239 -9.98 16.54 18.31
CA HIS A 239 -11.42 16.56 18.53
C HIS A 239 -12.12 15.27 18.05
N LEU A 240 -11.49 14.49 17.18
CA LEU A 240 -12.04 13.21 16.70
C LEU A 240 -12.11 12.21 17.86
N LYS A 241 -13.26 11.56 18.03
CA LYS A 241 -13.54 10.59 19.09
C LYS A 241 -14.00 9.25 18.56
N ARG A 242 -14.46 9.21 17.32
CA ARG A 242 -15.03 8.01 16.70
C ARG A 242 -14.24 7.60 15.47
N ILE A 243 -13.95 6.32 15.36
CA ILE A 243 -13.26 5.71 14.22
C ILE A 243 -14.21 4.70 13.56
N VAL A 244 -14.37 4.78 12.25
CA VAL A 244 -15.14 3.84 11.45
C VAL A 244 -14.17 3.06 10.56
N LEU A 245 -13.88 1.82 10.90
CA LEU A 245 -13.01 0.95 10.12
C LEU A 245 -13.78 0.40 8.91
N CYS A 246 -13.34 0.79 7.72
CA CYS A 246 -13.91 0.40 6.43
C CYS A 246 -12.88 -0.41 5.62
N LEU A 247 -12.14 -1.31 6.27
CA LEU A 247 -11.08 -2.11 5.66
C LEU A 247 -11.67 -3.25 4.82
N ASP A 248 -10.81 -3.93 4.06
CA ASP A 248 -11.20 -5.05 3.22
C ASP A 248 -11.72 -6.24 4.05
N ALA A 249 -12.64 -7.00 3.49
CA ALA A 249 -13.22 -8.18 4.13
C ALA A 249 -12.45 -9.48 3.84
N ASP A 250 -11.20 -9.38 3.36
CA ASP A 250 -10.31 -10.54 3.20
C ASP A 250 -9.61 -10.91 4.52
N GLY A 251 -8.78 -11.96 4.52
CA GLY A 251 -8.08 -12.42 5.72
C GLY A 251 -7.25 -11.32 6.39
N PRO A 252 -6.28 -10.70 5.68
CA PRO A 252 -5.46 -9.61 6.22
C PRO A 252 -6.26 -8.40 6.69
N GLY A 253 -7.30 -8.00 5.95
CA GLY A 253 -8.17 -6.87 6.29
C GLY A 253 -8.97 -7.12 7.58
N ARG A 254 -9.48 -8.34 7.79
CA ARG A 254 -10.15 -8.74 9.03
C ARG A 254 -9.21 -8.75 10.22
N GLU A 255 -8.02 -9.35 10.09
CA GLU A 255 -7.00 -9.35 11.16
C GLU A 255 -6.60 -7.92 11.55
N ALA A 256 -6.42 -7.03 10.57
CA ALA A 256 -6.13 -5.62 10.82
C ALA A 256 -7.31 -4.90 11.50
N THR A 257 -8.54 -5.20 11.10
CA THR A 257 -9.76 -4.63 11.70
C THR A 257 -9.85 -5.00 13.18
N GLU A 258 -9.69 -6.27 13.54
CA GLU A 258 -9.72 -6.75 14.94
C GLU A 258 -8.59 -6.08 15.76
N LYS A 259 -7.39 -6.05 15.22
CA LYS A 259 -6.24 -5.41 15.87
C LYS A 259 -6.51 -3.92 16.13
N PHE A 260 -6.94 -3.17 15.11
CA PHE A 260 -7.17 -1.73 15.23
C PHE A 260 -8.36 -1.42 16.14
N GLN A 261 -9.41 -2.25 16.11
CA GLN A 261 -10.55 -2.10 17.00
C GLN A 261 -10.13 -2.21 18.47
N ALA A 262 -9.32 -3.21 18.83
CA ALA A 262 -8.81 -3.36 20.19
C ALA A 262 -7.87 -2.21 20.57
N GLU A 263 -6.88 -1.90 19.73
CA GLU A 263 -5.84 -0.91 20.02
C GLU A 263 -6.41 0.51 20.20
N TYR A 264 -7.33 0.94 19.32
CA TYR A 264 -7.91 2.29 19.41
C TYR A 264 -9.01 2.38 20.48
N ALA A 265 -9.69 1.28 20.81
CA ALA A 265 -10.58 1.25 21.98
C ALA A 265 -9.80 1.43 23.29
N GLU A 266 -8.64 0.81 23.44
CA GLU A 266 -7.74 1.00 24.58
C GLU A 266 -7.22 2.46 24.67
N LYS A 267 -7.03 3.12 23.53
CA LYS A 267 -6.66 4.55 23.44
C LYS A 267 -7.85 5.50 23.72
N GLY A 268 -9.04 4.97 24.01
CA GLY A 268 -10.23 5.74 24.38
C GLY A 268 -11.10 6.23 23.21
N TYR A 269 -10.90 5.70 22.00
CA TYR A 269 -11.77 5.98 20.85
C TYR A 269 -12.98 5.03 20.81
N THR A 270 -14.12 5.54 20.36
CA THR A 270 -15.25 4.68 19.98
C THR A 270 -14.99 4.12 18.59
N VAL A 271 -14.77 2.81 18.46
CA VAL A 271 -14.46 2.17 17.20
C VAL A 271 -15.65 1.35 16.71
N SER A 272 -16.05 1.59 15.48
CA SER A 272 -17.08 0.81 14.77
C SER A 272 -16.51 0.23 13.48
N VAL A 273 -17.08 -0.87 13.02
CA VAL A 273 -16.67 -1.54 11.77
C VAL A 273 -17.78 -1.42 10.75
N ARG A 274 -17.41 -1.07 9.54
CA ARG A 274 -18.29 -1.05 8.39
C ARG A 274 -17.62 -1.81 7.24
N ALA A 275 -17.93 -3.09 7.12
CA ALA A 275 -17.42 -3.93 6.04
C ALA A 275 -18.24 -3.78 4.75
N PRO A 276 -17.66 -4.06 3.57
CA PRO A 276 -18.41 -4.18 2.33
C PRO A 276 -19.46 -5.30 2.45
N ALA A 277 -20.68 -5.01 2.01
CA ALA A 277 -21.82 -5.95 2.12
C ALA A 277 -21.64 -7.19 1.22
N HIS A 278 -20.87 -7.05 0.13
CA HIS A 278 -20.58 -8.10 -0.84
C HIS A 278 -19.16 -7.93 -1.37
N GLY A 279 -18.53 -9.05 -1.72
CA GLY A 279 -17.15 -9.04 -2.21
C GLY A 279 -16.12 -8.88 -1.09
N LYS A 280 -14.85 -8.78 -1.46
CA LYS A 280 -13.73 -8.67 -0.52
C LYS A 280 -13.36 -7.22 -0.19
N ASP A 281 -13.72 -6.26 -1.06
CA ASP A 281 -13.39 -4.85 -0.94
C ASP A 281 -14.59 -3.97 -1.40
N TRP A 282 -14.51 -2.67 -1.18
CA TRP A 282 -15.55 -1.72 -1.54
C TRP A 282 -15.75 -1.58 -3.05
N ASN A 283 -14.70 -1.83 -3.84
CA ASN A 283 -14.81 -1.78 -5.28
C ASN A 283 -15.57 -2.99 -5.84
N GLU A 284 -15.33 -4.19 -5.34
CA GLU A 284 -16.13 -5.37 -5.67
C GLU A 284 -17.58 -5.20 -5.27
N CYS A 285 -17.84 -4.63 -4.08
CA CYS A 285 -19.19 -4.33 -3.61
C CYS A 285 -19.93 -3.38 -4.55
N LEU A 286 -19.25 -2.32 -5.01
CA LEU A 286 -19.80 -1.36 -5.97
C LEU A 286 -20.15 -2.04 -7.31
N LEU A 287 -19.24 -2.83 -7.86
CA LEU A 287 -19.42 -3.51 -9.14
C LEU A 287 -20.58 -4.54 -9.09
N GLN A 288 -20.71 -5.28 -8.00
CA GLN A 288 -21.81 -6.23 -7.83
C GLN A 288 -23.17 -5.54 -7.77
N ARG A 289 -23.25 -4.41 -7.05
CA ARG A 289 -24.47 -3.61 -6.99
C ARG A 289 -24.89 -3.06 -8.37
N GLY A 290 -23.92 -2.65 -9.20
CA GLY A 290 -24.17 -2.23 -10.58
C GLY A 290 -24.79 -3.33 -11.42
N ARG A 291 -24.21 -4.53 -11.39
CA ARG A 291 -24.72 -5.71 -12.13
C ARG A 291 -26.14 -6.13 -11.71
N THR A 292 -26.45 -6.01 -10.43
CA THR A 292 -27.81 -6.35 -9.92
C THR A 292 -28.85 -5.36 -10.44
N ARG A 293 -28.53 -4.07 -10.53
CA ARG A 293 -29.41 -3.04 -11.11
C ARG A 293 -29.66 -3.29 -12.59
N GLU A 294 -28.60 -3.49 -13.38
CA GLU A 294 -28.71 -3.75 -14.81
C GLU A 294 -29.58 -4.97 -15.12
N ARG A 295 -29.44 -6.06 -14.34
CA ARG A 295 -30.31 -7.25 -14.47
C ARG A 295 -31.77 -6.96 -14.13
N GLY A 296 -32.02 -6.17 -13.08
CA GLY A 296 -33.38 -5.77 -12.70
C GLY A 296 -34.05 -4.91 -13.78
N ASP A 297 -33.32 -3.95 -14.35
CA ASP A 297 -33.81 -3.08 -15.42
C ASP A 297 -34.08 -3.87 -16.72
N GLN A 298 -33.23 -4.84 -17.06
CA GLN A 298 -33.45 -5.73 -18.22
C GLN A 298 -34.66 -6.65 -18.04
N GLN A 299 -34.89 -7.18 -16.84
CA GLN A 299 -36.06 -8.00 -16.54
C GLN A 299 -37.37 -7.19 -16.60
N GLN A 300 -37.34 -5.93 -16.10
CA GLN A 300 -38.50 -5.04 -16.22
C GLN A 300 -38.78 -4.58 -17.66
N ALA A 301 -37.73 -4.40 -18.47
CA ALA A 301 -37.87 -4.07 -19.89
C ALA A 301 -38.38 -5.26 -20.72
N ALA A 302 -38.03 -6.49 -20.38
CA ALA A 302 -38.48 -7.71 -21.03
C ALA A 302 -39.91 -8.13 -20.62
N ALA A 303 -40.44 -7.58 -19.53
CA ALA A 303 -41.82 -7.83 -19.04
C ALA A 303 -42.84 -6.80 -19.51
N ARG A 304 -42.43 -5.80 -20.30
CA ARG A 304 -43.29 -4.80 -20.97
C ARG A 304 -43.42 -5.13 -22.45
#